data_5c6b2d6d704b3f77ca42c44b504ca0c4
#
_entry.id   5c6b2d6d704b3f77ca42c44b504ca0c4
#
_cell.length_a   1.000
_cell.length_b   1.000
_cell.length_c   1.000
_cell.angle_alpha   90.00
_cell.angle_beta   90.00
_cell.angle_gamma   90.00
#
_symmetry.space_group_name_H-M   'P 1'
#
loop_
_entity.id
_entity.type
_entity.pdbx_description
1 polymer ?
#
loop_
_entity_poly.entity_id
_entity_poly.type
_entity_poly.pdbx_seq_one_letter_code
_entity_poly.pdbx_strand_id
1 'polypeptide(L)'
;MFVVTLNKASLKKVGIGAMCCALVAFSALLGRYISTRTVTVASSSNKIESAQDIQTWFTGYGLDVDGASITADKVKIPRKWDDSFSAFNGVVQQSGLDLTRYKGKTVEKWTALIPAASKGDLSQYGVLLVYRKKAIGAYLLEKPSGTVTGLKDAQSAALAEEQQAEQVSGE
;
A
#
# COMPACT_ATOMS: atom_id res chain seq x y z
N MET A 1 -21.49 -25.42 -54.94
CA MET A 1 -21.76 -23.98 -54.76
C MET A 1 -22.91 -23.87 -53.76
N PHE A 2 -22.63 -23.62 -52.46
CA PHE A 2 -23.67 -23.51 -51.45
C PHE A 2 -24.06 -22.04 -51.31
N VAL A 3 -25.30 -21.74 -51.71
CA VAL A 3 -25.89 -20.40 -51.51
C VAL A 3 -26.61 -20.39 -50.17
N VAL A 4 -26.05 -19.71 -49.18
CA VAL A 4 -26.70 -19.49 -47.89
C VAL A 4 -27.58 -18.25 -48.02
N THR A 5 -28.88 -18.44 -48.11
CA THR A 5 -29.86 -17.35 -48.05
C THR A 5 -30.03 -16.92 -46.58
N LEU A 6 -29.44 -15.80 -46.21
CA LEU A 6 -29.61 -15.19 -44.89
C LEU A 6 -30.97 -14.51 -44.78
N ASN A 7 -31.88 -15.10 -44.03
CA ASN A 7 -33.19 -14.54 -43.74
C ASN A 7 -33.07 -13.42 -42.70
N LYS A 8 -33.75 -12.28 -42.91
CA LYS A 8 -33.69 -11.05 -42.09
C LYS A 8 -33.99 -11.29 -40.61
N ALA A 9 -34.74 -12.35 -40.28
CA ALA A 9 -35.02 -12.78 -38.91
C ALA A 9 -33.81 -13.45 -38.21
N SER A 10 -32.92 -14.09 -38.99
CA SER A 10 -31.69 -14.73 -38.51
C SER A 10 -30.62 -13.69 -38.13
N LEU A 11 -30.58 -12.57 -38.87
CA LEU A 11 -29.62 -11.49 -38.60
C LEU A 11 -29.82 -10.84 -37.22
N LYS A 12 -31.07 -10.67 -36.76
CA LYS A 12 -31.37 -10.12 -35.43
C LYS A 12 -30.90 -11.04 -34.29
N LYS A 13 -31.04 -12.35 -34.45
CA LYS A 13 -30.60 -13.35 -33.45
C LYS A 13 -29.07 -13.46 -33.37
N VAL A 14 -28.39 -13.35 -34.51
CA VAL A 14 -26.92 -13.34 -34.59
C VAL A 14 -26.37 -12.04 -33.97
N GLY A 15 -27.01 -10.89 -34.23
CA GLY A 15 -26.61 -9.60 -33.63
C GLY A 15 -26.70 -9.58 -32.12
N ILE A 16 -27.77 -10.17 -31.54
CA ILE A 16 -27.92 -10.24 -30.06
C ILE A 16 -26.87 -11.19 -29.46
N GLY A 17 -26.58 -12.31 -30.08
CA GLY A 17 -25.52 -13.22 -29.61
C GLY A 17 -24.13 -12.60 -29.65
N ALA A 18 -23.80 -11.88 -30.72
CA ALA A 18 -22.50 -11.20 -30.84
C ALA A 18 -22.36 -10.08 -29.81
N MET A 19 -23.44 -9.34 -29.50
CA MET A 19 -23.42 -8.28 -28.48
C MET A 19 -23.25 -8.85 -27.08
N CYS A 20 -23.87 -9.98 -26.75
CA CYS A 20 -23.67 -10.65 -25.46
C CYS A 20 -22.23 -11.17 -25.30
N CYS A 21 -21.63 -11.74 -26.33
CA CYS A 21 -20.22 -12.17 -26.30
C CYS A 21 -19.25 -11.00 -26.12
N ALA A 22 -19.53 -9.85 -26.73
CA ALA A 22 -18.71 -8.64 -26.56
C ALA A 22 -18.77 -8.10 -25.12
N LEU A 23 -19.94 -8.10 -24.48
CA LEU A 23 -20.10 -7.67 -23.10
C LEU A 23 -19.39 -8.60 -22.11
N VAL A 24 -19.44 -9.90 -22.31
CA VAL A 24 -18.73 -10.89 -21.48
C VAL A 24 -17.22 -10.76 -21.65
N ALA A 25 -16.72 -10.57 -22.86
CA ALA A 25 -15.30 -10.36 -23.11
C ALA A 25 -14.80 -9.04 -22.50
N PHE A 26 -15.62 -7.98 -22.55
CA PHE A 26 -15.29 -6.67 -21.98
C PHE A 26 -15.25 -6.71 -20.45
N SER A 27 -16.18 -7.42 -19.80
CA SER A 27 -16.17 -7.62 -18.35
C SER A 27 -14.98 -8.48 -17.88
N ALA A 28 -14.56 -9.46 -18.68
CA ALA A 28 -13.37 -10.26 -18.37
C ALA A 28 -12.06 -9.45 -18.47
N LEU A 29 -11.99 -8.50 -19.42
CA LEU A 29 -10.85 -7.58 -19.57
C LEU A 29 -10.81 -6.55 -18.44
N LEU A 30 -11.95 -5.99 -18.03
CA LEU A 30 -12.06 -5.09 -16.89
C LEU A 30 -11.74 -5.81 -15.57
N GLY A 31 -12.22 -7.03 -15.39
CA GLY A 31 -11.92 -7.85 -14.20
C GLY A 31 -10.42 -8.15 -14.07
N ARG A 32 -9.70 -8.37 -15.19
CA ARG A 32 -8.24 -8.53 -15.18
C ARG A 32 -7.50 -7.21 -14.88
N TYR A 33 -8.03 -6.08 -15.32
CA TYR A 33 -7.41 -4.77 -15.08
C TYR A 33 -7.56 -4.33 -13.62
N ILE A 34 -8.66 -4.68 -12.96
CA ILE A 34 -8.88 -4.39 -11.53
C ILE A 34 -8.15 -5.42 -10.65
N SER A 35 -8.04 -6.68 -11.10
CA SER A 35 -7.39 -7.75 -10.32
C SER A 35 -5.86 -7.65 -10.27
N THR A 36 -5.23 -6.82 -11.11
CA THR A 36 -3.76 -6.61 -11.09
C THR A 36 -3.31 -5.56 -10.09
N ARG A 37 -4.23 -4.94 -9.34
CA ARG A 37 -3.92 -4.18 -8.14
C ARG A 37 -4.01 -5.03 -6.85
N THR A 38 -3.80 -6.33 -6.94
CA THR A 38 -3.33 -7.06 -5.78
C THR A 38 -1.97 -6.45 -5.45
N VAL A 39 -1.94 -5.70 -4.36
CA VAL A 39 -0.71 -5.27 -3.71
C VAL A 39 0.06 -6.56 -3.45
N THR A 40 0.87 -6.95 -4.42
CA THR A 40 1.95 -7.86 -4.18
C THR A 40 2.79 -7.10 -3.17
N VAL A 41 2.70 -7.48 -1.89
CA VAL A 41 3.73 -7.13 -0.92
C VAL A 41 4.98 -7.76 -1.50
N ALA A 42 5.57 -7.02 -2.43
CA ALA A 42 6.86 -7.35 -2.96
C ALA A 42 7.77 -7.22 -1.75
N SER A 43 8.11 -8.36 -1.16
CA SER A 43 9.36 -8.52 -0.46
C SER A 43 10.45 -8.31 -1.51
N SER A 44 10.44 -7.11 -2.12
CA SER A 44 11.54 -6.69 -2.94
C SER A 44 12.69 -6.53 -1.96
N SER A 45 13.67 -7.40 -2.09
CA SER A 45 14.95 -7.30 -1.43
C SER A 45 15.72 -6.08 -1.98
N ASN A 46 15.01 -4.97 -2.16
CA ASN A 46 15.60 -3.73 -2.58
C ASN A 46 16.47 -3.24 -1.44
N LYS A 47 17.74 -3.09 -1.74
CA LYS A 47 18.66 -2.44 -0.83
C LYS A 47 18.22 -1.00 -0.67
N ILE A 48 18.09 -0.55 0.56
CA ILE A 48 17.74 0.82 0.90
C ILE A 48 19.03 1.58 1.15
N GLU A 49 19.37 2.50 0.23
CA GLU A 49 20.61 3.27 0.25
C GLU A 49 20.36 4.77 0.06
N SER A 50 19.21 5.14 -0.45
CA SER A 50 18.86 6.51 -0.84
C SER A 50 17.44 6.89 -0.45
N ALA A 51 17.16 8.20 -0.47
CA ALA A 51 15.79 8.73 -0.28
C ALA A 51 14.82 8.19 -1.33
N GLN A 52 15.29 7.96 -2.56
CA GLN A 52 14.48 7.39 -3.64
C GLN A 52 14.03 5.96 -3.32
N ASP A 53 14.89 5.17 -2.68
CA ASP A 53 14.54 3.81 -2.27
C ASP A 53 13.46 3.83 -1.18
N ILE A 54 13.51 4.83 -0.27
CA ILE A 54 12.49 5.06 0.76
C ILE A 54 11.15 5.40 0.11
N GLN A 55 11.11 6.33 -0.86
CA GLN A 55 9.87 6.66 -1.59
C GLN A 55 9.31 5.41 -2.28
N THR A 56 10.13 4.69 -3.03
CA THR A 56 9.73 3.46 -3.73
C THR A 56 9.20 2.41 -2.76
N TRP A 57 9.81 2.30 -1.59
CA TRP A 57 9.39 1.35 -0.57
C TRP A 57 7.99 1.68 -0.04
N PHE A 58 7.72 2.94 0.33
CA PHE A 58 6.41 3.37 0.81
C PHE A 58 5.33 3.33 -0.29
N THR A 59 5.68 3.67 -1.53
CA THR A 59 4.78 3.53 -2.69
C THR A 59 4.32 2.08 -2.87
N GLY A 60 5.17 1.09 -2.57
CA GLY A 60 4.80 -0.33 -2.57
C GLY A 60 3.69 -0.68 -1.55
N TYR A 61 3.47 0.14 -0.54
CA TYR A 61 2.36 0.06 0.43
C TYR A 61 1.19 1.00 0.09
N GLY A 62 1.23 1.68 -1.06
CA GLY A 62 0.20 2.64 -1.47
C GLY A 62 0.31 3.99 -0.76
N LEU A 63 1.44 4.27 -0.11
CA LEU A 63 1.70 5.52 0.60
C LEU A 63 2.62 6.41 -0.24
N ASP A 64 2.15 7.59 -0.58
CA ASP A 64 2.96 8.61 -1.24
C ASP A 64 3.63 9.50 -0.20
N VAL A 65 4.95 9.56 -0.23
CA VAL A 65 5.76 10.33 0.73
C VAL A 65 6.50 11.46 0.03
N ASP A 66 6.58 12.60 0.71
CA ASP A 66 7.34 13.75 0.22
C ASP A 66 8.85 13.50 0.28
N GLY A 67 9.47 13.34 -0.88
CA GLY A 67 10.90 13.09 -1.01
C GLY A 67 11.78 14.19 -0.42
N ALA A 68 11.31 15.45 -0.43
CA ALA A 68 12.07 16.57 0.13
C ALA A 68 12.07 16.57 1.67
N SER A 69 11.10 15.90 2.30
CA SER A 69 10.98 15.79 3.75
C SER A 69 11.80 14.64 4.36
N ILE A 70 12.39 13.80 3.53
CA ILE A 70 13.07 12.58 3.99
C ILE A 70 14.31 12.93 4.81
N THR A 71 14.34 12.44 6.04
CA THR A 71 15.46 12.56 6.97
C THR A 71 15.92 11.20 7.46
N ALA A 72 17.20 11.08 7.78
CA ALA A 72 17.80 9.86 8.29
C ALA A 72 18.53 10.11 9.60
N ASP A 73 18.18 9.36 10.63
CA ASP A 73 18.81 9.39 11.96
C ASP A 73 19.32 8.00 12.32
N LYS A 74 20.30 7.92 13.23
CA LYS A 74 20.74 6.66 13.82
C LYS A 74 20.08 6.46 15.18
N VAL A 75 19.39 5.34 15.34
CA VAL A 75 18.75 4.96 16.61
C VAL A 75 19.23 3.60 17.07
N LYS A 76 19.26 3.38 18.38
CA LYS A 76 19.65 2.10 18.96
C LYS A 76 18.42 1.35 19.45
N ILE A 77 18.23 0.12 18.97
CA ILE A 77 17.18 -0.77 19.48
C ILE A 77 17.63 -1.25 20.89
N PRO A 78 16.76 -1.13 21.92
CA PRO A 78 17.09 -1.57 23.26
C PRO A 78 17.48 -3.05 23.31
N ARG A 79 18.41 -3.42 24.20
CA ARG A 79 18.78 -4.83 24.42
C ARG A 79 17.72 -5.56 25.25
N LYS A 80 17.19 -4.88 26.27
CA LYS A 80 16.09 -5.33 27.09
C LYS A 80 14.84 -4.57 26.67
N TRP A 81 13.78 -5.27 26.46
CA TRP A 81 12.49 -4.70 26.08
C TRP A 81 11.59 -4.69 27.30
N ASP A 82 10.95 -3.57 27.53
CA ASP A 82 9.80 -3.44 28.40
C ASP A 82 8.50 -3.74 27.62
N ASP A 83 7.38 -3.65 28.30
CA ASP A 83 6.07 -3.88 27.72
C ASP A 83 5.76 -2.87 26.60
N SER A 84 6.20 -1.61 26.77
CA SER A 84 5.98 -0.56 25.79
C SER A 84 6.72 -0.84 24.47
N PHE A 85 7.99 -1.24 24.55
CA PHE A 85 8.75 -1.58 23.35
C PHE A 85 8.27 -2.90 22.72
N SER A 86 7.79 -3.83 23.52
CA SER A 86 7.18 -5.07 23.03
C SER A 86 5.89 -4.79 22.29
N ALA A 87 5.03 -3.91 22.79
CA ALA A 87 3.83 -3.43 22.12
C ALA A 87 4.16 -2.70 20.80
N PHE A 88 5.17 -1.82 20.82
CA PHE A 88 5.68 -1.16 19.61
C PHE A 88 6.13 -2.18 18.54
N ASN A 89 6.88 -3.22 18.94
CA ASN A 89 7.25 -4.26 18.00
C ASN A 89 6.03 -5.01 17.43
N GLY A 90 4.97 -5.18 18.22
CA GLY A 90 3.69 -5.71 17.75
C GLY A 90 3.10 -4.90 16.58
N VAL A 91 3.15 -3.57 16.67
CA VAL A 91 2.74 -2.67 15.57
C VAL A 91 3.64 -2.86 14.34
N VAL A 92 4.96 -2.96 14.54
CA VAL A 92 5.92 -3.21 13.45
C VAL A 92 5.65 -4.56 12.76
N GLN A 93 5.28 -5.58 13.53
CA GLN A 93 4.98 -6.92 13.00
C GLN A 93 3.74 -6.93 12.08
N GLN A 94 2.81 -6.02 12.23
CA GLN A 94 1.69 -5.86 11.30
C GLN A 94 2.16 -5.57 9.86
N SER A 95 3.32 -4.93 9.71
CA SER A 95 3.96 -4.67 8.40
C SER A 95 4.77 -5.87 7.87
N GLY A 96 4.74 -7.00 8.56
CA GLY A 96 5.51 -8.21 8.20
C GLY A 96 7.00 -8.12 8.55
N LEU A 97 7.40 -7.11 9.35
CA LEU A 97 8.77 -6.88 9.81
C LEU A 97 8.87 -7.16 11.31
N ASP A 98 10.08 -7.44 11.83
CA ASP A 98 10.28 -7.80 13.23
C ASP A 98 11.64 -7.32 13.74
N LEU A 99 11.62 -6.62 14.86
CA LEU A 99 12.80 -6.05 15.51
C LEU A 99 13.50 -7.01 16.49
N THR A 100 12.92 -8.17 16.77
CA THR A 100 13.42 -9.11 17.79
C THR A 100 14.87 -9.52 17.56
N ARG A 101 15.26 -9.71 16.31
CA ARG A 101 16.62 -10.10 15.90
C ARG A 101 17.65 -8.97 15.95
N TYR A 102 17.18 -7.73 16.19
CA TYR A 102 18.00 -6.53 16.11
C TYR A 102 18.20 -5.87 17.48
N LYS A 103 17.88 -6.57 18.57
CA LYS A 103 18.11 -6.10 19.96
C LYS A 103 19.55 -5.63 20.16
N GLY A 104 19.71 -4.41 20.66
CA GLY A 104 21.03 -3.79 20.92
C GLY A 104 21.77 -3.32 19.67
N LYS A 105 21.22 -3.44 18.47
CA LYS A 105 21.81 -2.93 17.24
C LYS A 105 21.50 -1.45 17.05
N THR A 106 22.45 -0.74 16.43
CA THR A 106 22.21 0.61 15.91
C THR A 106 21.71 0.48 14.48
N VAL A 107 20.62 1.15 14.18
CA VAL A 107 19.91 1.09 12.90
C VAL A 107 19.67 2.49 12.38
N GLU A 108 19.45 2.65 11.10
CA GLU A 108 19.04 3.90 10.48
C GLU A 108 17.52 4.03 10.58
N LYS A 109 17.04 5.16 11.06
CA LYS A 109 15.62 5.54 11.10
C LYS A 109 15.40 6.61 10.04
N TRP A 110 14.72 6.23 8.98
CA TRP A 110 14.29 7.12 7.92
C TRP A 110 12.87 7.60 8.22
N THR A 111 12.64 8.90 8.10
CA THR A 111 11.34 9.55 8.36
C THR A 111 10.96 10.37 7.15
N ALA A 112 9.75 10.21 6.65
CA ALA A 112 9.21 10.92 5.49
C ALA A 112 7.78 11.40 5.77
N LEU A 113 7.44 12.64 5.40
CA LEU A 113 6.09 13.17 5.53
C LEU A 113 5.16 12.50 4.51
N ILE A 114 3.93 12.20 4.93
CA ILE A 114 2.85 11.74 4.07
C ILE A 114 1.84 12.88 3.91
N PRO A 115 1.91 13.67 2.83
CA PRO A 115 1.08 14.87 2.67
C PRO A 115 -0.42 14.54 2.62
N ALA A 116 -0.81 13.47 1.95
CA ALA A 116 -2.21 13.06 1.80
C ALA A 116 -2.90 12.73 3.13
N ALA A 117 -2.15 12.24 4.11
CA ALA A 117 -2.65 11.89 5.44
C ALA A 117 -2.46 13.01 6.48
N SER A 118 -1.83 14.12 6.10
CA SER A 118 -1.60 15.29 6.97
C SER A 118 -2.73 16.28 6.79
N LYS A 119 -3.44 16.66 7.87
CA LYS A 119 -4.57 17.59 7.84
C LYS A 119 -4.49 18.58 8.99
N GLY A 120 -4.59 19.88 8.70
CA GLY A 120 -4.51 20.95 9.72
C GLY A 120 -3.19 20.89 10.50
N ASP A 121 -3.26 20.81 11.81
CA ASP A 121 -2.08 20.75 12.69
C ASP A 121 -1.50 19.32 12.84
N LEU A 122 -2.18 18.31 12.26
CA LEU A 122 -1.73 16.92 12.29
C LEU A 122 -0.85 16.63 11.09
N SER A 123 0.35 16.14 11.37
CA SER A 123 1.31 15.67 10.36
C SER A 123 1.56 14.18 10.53
N GLN A 124 1.34 13.42 9.46
CA GLN A 124 1.62 11.98 9.47
C GLN A 124 2.93 11.67 8.75
N TYR A 125 3.74 10.86 9.37
CA TYR A 125 5.05 10.47 8.86
C TYR A 125 5.13 8.96 8.68
N GLY A 126 5.67 8.52 7.56
CA GLY A 126 6.16 7.17 7.39
C GLY A 126 7.55 7.03 7.99
N VAL A 127 7.74 6.05 8.84
CA VAL A 127 9.04 5.75 9.46
C VAL A 127 9.49 4.37 9.04
N LEU A 128 10.71 4.27 8.51
CA LEU A 128 11.36 3.03 8.10
C LEU A 128 12.65 2.83 8.88
N LEU A 129 12.76 1.69 9.55
CA LEU A 129 13.98 1.27 10.22
C LEU A 129 14.79 0.36 9.29
N VAL A 130 16.04 0.71 9.10
CA VAL A 130 16.94 0.03 8.15
C VAL A 130 18.19 -0.47 8.87
N TYR A 131 18.55 -1.71 8.63
CA TYR A 131 19.79 -2.31 9.11
C TYR A 131 20.52 -2.99 7.97
N ARG A 132 21.77 -2.59 7.71
CA ARG A 132 22.59 -3.13 6.60
C ARG A 132 21.81 -3.11 5.27
N LYS A 133 21.19 -1.95 4.95
CA LYS A 133 20.45 -1.72 3.70
C LYS A 133 19.15 -2.55 3.57
N LYS A 134 18.68 -3.16 4.64
CA LYS A 134 17.41 -3.92 4.67
C LYS A 134 16.40 -3.25 5.58
N ALA A 135 15.15 -3.14 5.13
CA ALA A 135 14.04 -2.75 5.97
C ALA A 135 13.84 -3.83 7.06
N ILE A 136 13.81 -3.40 8.31
CA ILE A 136 13.64 -4.27 9.48
C ILE A 136 12.45 -3.89 10.35
N GLY A 137 11.88 -2.71 10.15
CA GLY A 137 10.72 -2.20 10.85
C GLY A 137 10.12 -1.04 10.09
N ALA A 138 8.78 -0.91 10.11
CA ALA A 138 8.07 0.19 9.52
C ALA A 138 6.80 0.49 10.31
N TYR A 139 6.46 1.77 10.41
CA TYR A 139 5.27 2.25 11.11
C TYR A 139 4.94 3.67 10.66
N LEU A 140 3.72 4.10 10.97
CA LEU A 140 3.30 5.48 10.83
C LEU A 140 3.40 6.19 12.18
N LEU A 141 3.81 7.45 12.14
CA LEU A 141 3.92 8.32 13.31
C LEU A 141 3.12 9.59 13.06
N GLU A 142 2.14 9.84 13.91
CA GLU A 142 1.39 11.08 13.91
C GLU A 142 2.02 12.10 14.86
N LYS A 143 2.14 13.33 14.43
CA LYS A 143 2.56 14.46 15.26
C LYS A 143 1.46 15.52 15.31
N PRO A 144 1.23 16.18 16.46
CA PRO A 144 2.02 16.15 17.70
C PRO A 144 1.68 15.00 18.67
N SER A 145 0.61 14.22 18.43
CA SER A 145 0.11 13.18 19.36
C SER A 145 1.17 12.13 19.73
N GLY A 146 2.10 11.81 18.82
CA GLY A 146 3.06 10.72 18.99
C GLY A 146 2.44 9.33 18.77
N THR A 147 1.23 9.25 18.25
CA THR A 147 0.54 7.98 17.97
C THR A 147 1.29 7.18 16.92
N VAL A 148 1.49 5.89 17.20
CA VAL A 148 2.14 4.94 16.29
C VAL A 148 1.12 3.95 15.77
N THR A 149 1.03 3.82 14.45
CA THR A 149 0.07 2.94 13.75
C THR A 149 0.81 2.02 12.77
N GLY A 150 0.34 0.80 12.60
CA GLY A 150 0.86 -0.12 11.60
C GLY A 150 0.49 0.29 10.18
N LEU A 151 1.34 -0.03 9.22
CA LEU A 151 1.08 0.28 7.80
C LEU A 151 -0.19 -0.40 7.26
N LYS A 152 -0.48 -1.62 7.70
CA LYS A 152 -1.69 -2.34 7.26
C LYS A 152 -2.97 -1.74 7.82
N ASP A 153 -2.95 -1.28 9.07
CA ASP A 153 -4.11 -0.65 9.69
C ASP A 153 -4.44 0.67 8.98
N ALA A 154 -3.41 1.46 8.63
CA ALA A 154 -3.58 2.68 7.86
C ALA A 154 -4.10 2.43 6.44
N GLN A 155 -3.62 1.39 5.79
CA GLN A 155 -4.10 1.00 4.46
C GLN A 155 -5.56 0.55 4.50
N SER A 156 -5.95 -0.20 5.54
CA SER A 156 -7.34 -0.62 5.74
C SER A 156 -8.27 0.56 6.01
N ALA A 157 -7.82 1.55 6.79
CA ALA A 157 -8.56 2.77 7.09
C ALA A 157 -8.77 3.62 5.83
N ALA A 158 -7.73 3.81 5.01
CA ALA A 158 -7.81 4.55 3.75
C ALA A 158 -8.80 3.92 2.76
N LEU A 159 -8.77 2.59 2.63
CA LEU A 159 -9.73 1.87 1.78
C LEU A 159 -11.18 1.97 2.29
N ALA A 160 -11.39 2.02 3.60
CA ALA A 160 -12.71 2.21 4.20
C ALA A 160 -13.25 3.63 3.95
N GLU A 161 -12.41 4.66 4.01
CA GLU A 161 -12.79 6.04 3.70
C GLU A 161 -13.14 6.22 2.22
N GLU A 162 -12.40 5.61 1.29
CA GLU A 162 -12.72 5.64 -0.15
C GLU A 162 -14.09 4.99 -0.44
N GLN A 163 -14.39 3.87 0.19
CA GLN A 163 -15.68 3.18 0.02
C GLN A 163 -16.86 3.98 0.57
N GLN A 164 -16.67 4.73 1.65
CA GLN A 164 -17.72 5.61 2.21
C GLN A 164 -17.94 6.85 1.34
N ALA A 165 -16.88 7.42 0.75
CA ALA A 165 -17.00 8.56 -0.15
C ALA A 165 -17.74 8.21 -1.45
N GLU A 166 -17.56 6.99 -1.96
CA GLU A 166 -18.26 6.50 -3.17
C GLU A 166 -19.76 6.28 -2.93
N GLN A 167 -20.15 5.86 -1.72
CA GLN A 167 -21.56 5.67 -1.36
C GLN A 167 -22.32 6.99 -1.18
N VAL A 168 -21.66 8.06 -0.77
CA VAL A 168 -22.29 9.38 -0.57
C VAL A 168 -22.47 10.15 -1.89
N SER A 169 -21.68 9.85 -2.92
CA SER A 169 -21.77 10.51 -4.22
C SER A 169 -22.73 9.84 -5.21
N GLY A 170 -23.38 8.76 -4.82
CA GLY A 170 -24.31 7.96 -5.65
C GLY A 170 -25.80 8.16 -5.33
N GLU A 171 -26.20 9.14 -4.49
CA GLU A 171 -27.60 9.50 -4.20
C GLU A 171 -28.05 10.78 -4.90
#